data_b2f0dd7f27a6da7c20e8efae80b93600
#
_entry.id   b2f0dd7f27a6da7c20e8efae80b93600
#
_cell.length_a   1.000
_cell.length_b   1.000
_cell.length_c   1.000
_cell.angle_alpha   90.00
_cell.angle_beta   90.00
_cell.angle_gamma   90.00
#
_symmetry.space_group_name_H-M   'P 1'
#
loop_
_entity.id
_entity.type
_entity.pdbx_description
1 polymer ?
#
loop_
_entity_poly.entity_id
_entity_poly.type
_entity_poly.pdbx_seq_one_letter_code
_entity_poly.pdbx_strand_id
1 'polypeptide(L)'
;CDAGKNAVRQVHVNKPDLVLLNLTLPDMHGKDVITAIREWSQVPIIILTERGGDDDVVMALNLGADDYVVRPFSADVLVARVYAALRKSAVDETGESEITNGPLRMDLVRHEVYLNGDLLGFTPKEYNLLRYFIVNRGRMLTHKEILKHVLGKAHGEDTQFLRVFVGQIRAKIETNPSIPTLIYTEPGIGYRMEVAEVLDQLSPVQNRAFVGG
;
A
#
# COMPACT_ATOMS: atom_id res chain seq x y z
N CYS A 1 14.14 -14.39 2.32
CA CYS A 1 14.92 -14.83 3.49
C CYS A 1 14.74 -16.33 3.67
N ASP A 2 15.74 -16.99 4.23
CA ASP A 2 15.94 -18.44 4.29
C ASP A 2 15.74 -19.02 5.70
N ALA A 3 15.32 -18.19 6.67
CA ALA A 3 15.07 -18.59 8.06
C ALA A 3 13.81 -17.91 8.60
N GLY A 4 13.04 -18.66 9.39
CA GLY A 4 11.75 -18.21 9.93
C GLY A 4 11.89 -17.06 10.92
N LYS A 5 12.88 -17.11 11.82
CA LYS A 5 13.17 -16.00 12.76
C LYS A 5 13.50 -14.71 12.01
N ASN A 6 14.26 -14.82 10.92
CA ASN A 6 14.56 -13.68 10.07
C ASN A 6 13.31 -13.18 9.33
N ALA A 7 12.43 -14.09 8.88
CA ALA A 7 11.16 -13.73 8.24
C ALA A 7 10.29 -12.86 9.16
N VAL A 8 10.05 -13.28 10.41
CA VAL A 8 9.28 -12.51 11.40
C VAL A 8 9.87 -11.12 11.60
N ARG A 9 11.22 -11.04 11.76
CA ARG A 9 11.91 -9.75 11.88
C ARG A 9 11.75 -8.88 10.63
N GLN A 10 11.90 -9.45 9.42
CA GLN A 10 11.77 -8.70 8.17
C GLN A 10 10.36 -8.15 7.98
N VAL A 11 9.32 -8.91 8.31
CA VAL A 11 7.94 -8.41 8.29
C VAL A 11 7.75 -7.24 9.26
N HIS A 12 8.33 -7.33 10.46
CA HIS A 12 8.25 -6.25 11.46
C HIS A 12 8.94 -4.97 11.00
N VAL A 13 10.14 -5.10 10.42
CA VAL A 13 10.99 -3.95 10.01
C VAL A 13 10.49 -3.33 8.72
N ASN A 14 10.22 -4.13 7.70
CA ASN A 14 9.92 -3.66 6.35
C ASN A 14 8.43 -3.42 6.10
N LYS A 15 7.54 -3.97 6.95
CA LYS A 15 6.07 -3.89 6.80
C LYS A 15 5.63 -4.16 5.36
N PRO A 16 5.90 -5.36 4.83
CA PRO A 16 5.51 -5.71 3.47
C PRO A 16 3.98 -5.75 3.35
N ASP A 17 3.48 -5.57 2.16
CA ASP A 17 2.04 -5.64 1.86
C ASP A 17 1.54 -7.08 1.75
N LEU A 18 2.46 -8.05 1.56
CA LEU A 18 2.16 -9.48 1.48
C LEU A 18 3.41 -10.30 1.82
N VAL A 19 3.20 -11.47 2.41
CA VAL A 19 4.24 -12.45 2.73
C VAL A 19 4.00 -13.73 1.94
N LEU A 20 5.03 -14.17 1.19
CA LEU A 20 5.08 -15.51 0.62
C LEU A 20 5.93 -16.38 1.56
N LEU A 21 5.35 -17.44 2.11
CA LEU A 21 5.96 -18.24 3.16
C LEU A 21 5.99 -19.73 2.80
N ASN A 22 7.17 -20.35 2.87
CA ASN A 22 7.28 -21.80 2.85
C ASN A 22 6.91 -22.38 4.23
N LEU A 23 6.22 -23.52 4.26
CA LEU A 23 5.94 -24.22 5.52
C LEU A 23 7.18 -24.86 6.12
N THR A 24 8.10 -25.34 5.28
CA THR A 24 9.35 -25.96 5.73
C THR A 24 10.46 -24.92 5.65
N LEU A 25 11.02 -24.54 6.78
CA LEU A 25 12.16 -23.64 6.93
C LEU A 25 13.24 -24.33 7.77
N PRO A 26 14.52 -23.97 7.63
CA PRO A 26 15.61 -24.69 8.27
C PRO A 26 15.67 -24.53 9.80
N ASP A 27 15.10 -23.45 10.35
CA ASP A 27 15.21 -23.09 11.77
C ASP A 27 13.89 -23.21 12.56
N MET A 28 12.74 -23.20 11.88
CA MET A 28 11.43 -23.35 12.51
C MET A 28 10.37 -23.72 11.47
N HIS A 29 9.22 -24.19 11.93
CA HIS A 29 8.11 -24.49 11.02
C HIS A 29 7.39 -23.20 10.60
N GLY A 30 6.91 -23.13 9.33
CA GLY A 30 6.16 -21.99 8.84
C GLY A 30 4.91 -21.65 9.66
N LYS A 31 4.31 -22.64 10.32
CA LYS A 31 3.19 -22.45 11.25
C LYS A 31 3.56 -21.54 12.42
N ASP A 32 4.76 -21.69 12.97
CA ASP A 32 5.25 -20.84 14.07
C ASP A 32 5.50 -19.40 13.58
N VAL A 33 5.94 -19.25 12.33
CA VAL A 33 6.09 -17.94 11.69
C VAL A 33 4.74 -17.25 11.53
N ILE A 34 3.70 -17.97 11.06
CA ILE A 34 2.33 -17.44 10.96
C ILE A 34 1.86 -16.95 12.30
N THR A 35 1.92 -17.82 13.33
CA THR A 35 1.49 -17.49 14.70
C THR A 35 2.20 -16.24 15.22
N ALA A 36 3.53 -16.19 15.10
CA ALA A 36 4.32 -15.05 15.56
C ALA A 36 3.98 -13.73 14.83
N ILE A 37 3.67 -13.77 13.52
CA ILE A 37 3.24 -12.59 12.77
C ILE A 37 1.84 -12.17 13.20
N ARG A 38 0.92 -13.10 13.39
CA ARG A 38 -0.49 -12.83 13.74
C ARG A 38 -0.68 -12.21 15.12
N GLU A 39 0.29 -12.33 16.03
CA GLU A 39 0.26 -11.62 17.32
C GLU A 39 0.22 -10.09 17.18
N TRP A 40 0.68 -9.54 16.05
CA TRP A 40 0.83 -8.08 15.87
C TRP A 40 0.52 -7.56 14.47
N SER A 41 0.25 -8.43 13.49
CA SER A 41 0.03 -8.01 12.08
C SER A 41 -1.01 -8.86 11.38
N GLN A 42 -1.85 -8.20 10.56
CA GLN A 42 -2.81 -8.82 9.66
C GLN A 42 -2.31 -8.83 8.20
N VAL A 43 -1.00 -8.66 7.98
CA VAL A 43 -0.41 -8.72 6.64
C VAL A 43 -0.82 -10.02 5.94
N PRO A 44 -1.29 -9.99 4.67
CA PRO A 44 -1.64 -11.20 3.95
C PRO A 44 -0.48 -12.19 3.87
N ILE A 45 -0.75 -13.47 4.15
CA ILE A 45 0.24 -14.55 4.10
C ILE A 45 -0.25 -15.61 3.13
N ILE A 46 0.49 -15.83 2.05
CA ILE A 46 0.28 -16.95 1.11
C ILE A 46 1.33 -18.02 1.36
N ILE A 47 0.87 -19.24 1.61
CA ILE A 47 1.74 -20.38 1.82
C ILE A 47 2.20 -20.95 0.48
N LEU A 48 3.50 -21.20 0.34
CA LEU A 48 4.06 -21.99 -0.76
C LEU A 48 4.43 -23.38 -0.22
N THR A 49 3.86 -24.44 -0.81
CA THR A 49 4.10 -25.82 -0.37
C THR A 49 4.42 -26.73 -1.54
N GLU A 50 5.31 -27.70 -1.36
CA GLU A 50 5.65 -28.68 -2.40
C GLU A 50 4.69 -29.85 -2.43
N ARG A 51 4.19 -30.28 -1.27
CA ARG A 51 3.07 -31.21 -1.06
C ARG A 51 2.51 -30.93 0.32
N GLY A 52 1.39 -30.23 0.38
CA GLY A 52 0.66 -30.19 1.62
C GLY A 52 -0.10 -31.50 1.79
N GLY A 53 0.18 -32.26 2.83
CA GLY A 53 -0.90 -33.09 3.37
C GLY A 53 -2.05 -32.11 3.68
N ASP A 54 -3.27 -32.51 3.38
CA ASP A 54 -4.45 -31.64 3.61
C ASP A 54 -4.44 -31.04 5.03
N ASP A 55 -3.96 -31.80 6.03
CA ASP A 55 -3.84 -31.37 7.41
C ASP A 55 -2.90 -30.16 7.64
N ASP A 56 -1.76 -30.11 6.95
CA ASP A 56 -0.80 -29.00 7.10
C ASP A 56 -1.32 -27.70 6.50
N VAL A 57 -2.03 -27.80 5.39
CA VAL A 57 -2.68 -26.66 4.73
C VAL A 57 -3.85 -26.15 5.58
N VAL A 58 -4.72 -27.05 6.01
CA VAL A 58 -5.87 -26.71 6.88
C VAL A 58 -5.39 -26.06 8.17
N MET A 59 -4.34 -26.61 8.80
CA MET A 59 -3.79 -26.02 10.01
C MET A 59 -3.19 -24.63 9.77
N ALA A 60 -2.46 -24.42 8.67
CA ALA A 60 -1.89 -23.12 8.34
C ALA A 60 -2.98 -22.06 8.09
N LEU A 61 -4.07 -22.42 7.41
CA LEU A 61 -5.22 -21.55 7.19
C LEU A 61 -5.91 -21.22 8.52
N ASN A 62 -6.10 -22.20 9.41
CA ASN A 62 -6.68 -21.99 10.74
C ASN A 62 -5.80 -21.10 11.63
N LEU A 63 -4.49 -21.11 11.44
CA LEU A 63 -3.55 -20.21 12.12
C LEU A 63 -3.51 -18.80 11.53
N GLY A 64 -4.25 -18.56 10.45
CA GLY A 64 -4.42 -17.25 9.86
C GLY A 64 -3.64 -17.00 8.57
N ALA A 65 -3.16 -18.04 7.86
CA ALA A 65 -2.76 -17.85 6.47
C ALA A 65 -3.98 -17.50 5.61
N ASP A 66 -3.81 -16.63 4.62
CA ASP A 66 -4.92 -16.15 3.77
C ASP A 66 -5.17 -17.04 2.57
N ASP A 67 -4.13 -17.70 2.06
CA ASP A 67 -4.21 -18.64 0.92
C ASP A 67 -2.99 -19.56 0.89
N TYR A 68 -3.01 -20.54 -0.03
CA TYR A 68 -1.88 -21.42 -0.29
C TYR A 68 -1.73 -21.73 -1.79
N VAL A 69 -0.51 -22.06 -2.20
CA VAL A 69 -0.18 -22.47 -3.57
C VAL A 69 0.71 -23.72 -3.52
N VAL A 70 0.26 -24.76 -4.20
CA VAL A 70 1.00 -26.04 -4.28
C VAL A 70 1.93 -26.02 -5.47
N ARG A 71 3.20 -26.37 -5.26
CA ARG A 71 4.20 -26.55 -6.34
C ARG A 71 4.02 -27.87 -7.06
N PRO A 72 4.20 -27.94 -8.40
CA PRO A 72 4.57 -26.82 -9.27
C PRO A 72 3.36 -25.94 -9.61
N PHE A 73 3.56 -24.61 -9.67
CA PHE A 73 2.56 -23.62 -10.08
C PHE A 73 3.10 -22.74 -11.20
N SER A 74 2.21 -22.21 -12.05
CA SER A 74 2.57 -21.17 -13.01
C SER A 74 2.70 -19.81 -12.32
N ALA A 75 3.53 -18.93 -12.87
CA ALA A 75 3.66 -17.56 -12.37
C ALA A 75 2.32 -16.83 -12.36
N ASP A 76 1.48 -17.04 -13.39
CA ASP A 76 0.17 -16.39 -13.50
C ASP A 76 -0.78 -16.78 -12.36
N VAL A 77 -0.76 -18.06 -11.94
CA VAL A 77 -1.56 -18.53 -10.79
C VAL A 77 -1.10 -17.86 -9.50
N LEU A 78 0.22 -17.78 -9.26
CA LEU A 78 0.75 -17.09 -8.08
C LEU A 78 0.38 -15.61 -8.09
N VAL A 79 0.58 -14.93 -9.22
CA VAL A 79 0.25 -13.50 -9.39
C VAL A 79 -1.23 -13.25 -9.16
N ALA A 80 -2.12 -14.07 -9.70
CA ALA A 80 -3.56 -13.95 -9.50
C ALA A 80 -3.94 -14.06 -8.00
N ARG A 81 -3.32 -14.99 -7.25
CA ARG A 81 -3.56 -15.15 -5.81
C ARG A 81 -2.99 -14.00 -4.99
N VAL A 82 -1.79 -13.50 -5.37
CA VAL A 82 -1.21 -12.29 -4.76
C VAL A 82 -2.17 -11.11 -4.90
N TYR A 83 -2.70 -10.86 -6.10
CA TYR A 83 -3.68 -9.79 -6.30
C TYR A 83 -4.97 -10.02 -5.52
N ALA A 84 -5.44 -11.26 -5.41
CA ALA A 84 -6.64 -11.57 -4.61
C ALA A 84 -6.42 -11.29 -3.12
N ALA A 85 -5.26 -11.66 -2.57
CA ALA A 85 -4.91 -11.41 -1.18
C ALA A 85 -4.70 -9.91 -0.90
N LEU A 86 -4.00 -9.20 -1.79
CA LEU A 86 -3.83 -7.75 -1.69
C LEU A 86 -5.16 -7.00 -1.78
N ARG A 87 -6.08 -7.42 -2.66
CA ARG A 87 -7.42 -6.84 -2.76
C ARG A 87 -8.20 -6.98 -1.44
N LYS A 88 -8.12 -8.14 -0.80
CA LYS A 88 -8.78 -8.38 0.50
C LYS A 88 -8.21 -7.50 1.61
N SER A 89 -6.90 -7.23 1.58
CA SER A 89 -6.25 -6.37 2.58
C SER A 89 -6.31 -4.88 2.24
N ALA A 90 -6.45 -4.54 0.96
CA ALA A 90 -6.58 -3.17 0.46
C ALA A 90 -8.00 -2.62 0.61
N VAL A 91 -8.99 -3.48 0.88
CA VAL A 91 -10.32 -3.08 1.35
C VAL A 91 -10.14 -2.54 2.77
N ASP A 92 -9.65 -1.30 2.87
CA ASP A 92 -9.53 -0.53 4.09
C ASP A 92 -10.92 -0.21 4.67
N GLU A 93 -10.94 0.52 5.77
CA GLU A 93 -12.13 0.95 6.51
C GLU A 93 -13.28 1.53 5.66
N THR A 94 -13.01 1.89 4.41
CA THR A 94 -13.99 2.41 3.43
C THR A 94 -14.54 1.37 2.45
N GLY A 95 -13.93 0.17 2.36
CA GLY A 95 -14.36 -0.87 1.41
C GLY A 95 -13.94 -0.61 -0.05
N GLU A 96 -13.11 0.40 -0.32
CA GLU A 96 -12.71 0.79 -1.67
C GLU A 96 -11.33 0.21 -2.04
N SER A 97 -11.22 -0.32 -3.26
CA SER A 97 -9.95 -0.80 -3.83
C SER A 97 -9.14 0.30 -4.52
N GLU A 98 -9.69 1.51 -4.58
CA GLU A 98 -9.14 2.66 -5.28
C GLU A 98 -9.43 3.93 -4.49
N ILE A 99 -8.46 4.83 -4.40
CA ILE A 99 -8.62 6.13 -3.74
C ILE A 99 -8.32 7.22 -4.75
N THR A 100 -9.21 8.22 -4.82
CA THR A 100 -9.03 9.41 -5.66
C THR A 100 -8.92 10.68 -4.83
N ASN A 101 -8.13 11.63 -5.33
CA ASN A 101 -8.01 12.99 -4.78
C ASN A 101 -7.74 13.97 -5.92
N GLY A 102 -8.80 14.53 -6.50
CA GLY A 102 -8.72 15.34 -7.71
C GLY A 102 -8.11 14.55 -8.87
N PRO A 103 -7.00 15.04 -9.48
CA PRO A 103 -6.36 14.37 -10.60
C PRO A 103 -5.56 13.11 -10.21
N LEU A 104 -5.35 12.91 -8.90
CA LEU A 104 -4.56 11.80 -8.37
C LEU A 104 -5.46 10.61 -8.08
N ARG A 105 -5.09 9.43 -8.59
CA ARG A 105 -5.77 8.16 -8.37
C ARG A 105 -4.77 7.09 -7.95
N MET A 106 -5.09 6.34 -6.91
CA MET A 106 -4.28 5.21 -6.43
C MET A 106 -5.09 3.92 -6.51
N ASP A 107 -4.61 2.94 -7.26
CA ASP A 107 -5.08 1.56 -7.21
C ASP A 107 -4.35 0.82 -6.08
N LEU A 108 -5.08 0.50 -5.02
CA LEU A 108 -4.52 -0.14 -3.83
C LEU A 108 -4.21 -1.62 -4.04
N VAL A 109 -4.84 -2.24 -5.05
CA VAL A 109 -4.66 -3.65 -5.39
C VAL A 109 -3.40 -3.87 -6.22
N ARG A 110 -3.20 -3.00 -7.24
CA ARG A 110 -2.06 -3.09 -8.15
C ARG A 110 -0.84 -2.31 -7.65
N HIS A 111 -1.02 -1.51 -6.58
CA HIS A 111 -0.01 -0.55 -6.11
C HIS A 111 0.43 0.44 -7.20
N GLU A 112 -0.53 0.89 -7.99
CA GLU A 112 -0.34 1.82 -9.09
C GLU A 112 -0.85 3.21 -8.70
N VAL A 113 -0.16 4.23 -9.20
CA VAL A 113 -0.52 5.64 -8.99
C VAL A 113 -0.68 6.30 -10.34
N TYR A 114 -1.77 7.02 -10.51
CA TYR A 114 -2.08 7.73 -11.74
C TYR A 114 -2.29 9.22 -11.46
N LEU A 115 -1.80 10.07 -12.35
CA LEU A 115 -2.06 11.51 -12.34
C LEU A 115 -2.67 11.91 -13.70
N ASN A 116 -3.88 12.45 -13.69
CA ASN A 116 -4.64 12.77 -14.92
C ASN A 116 -4.82 11.55 -15.86
N GLY A 117 -4.81 10.34 -15.33
CA GLY A 117 -4.89 9.08 -16.09
C GLY A 117 -3.55 8.47 -16.50
N ASP A 118 -2.44 9.19 -16.38
CA ASP A 118 -1.11 8.69 -16.70
C ASP A 118 -0.51 7.92 -15.52
N LEU A 119 -0.01 6.70 -15.79
CA LEU A 119 0.65 5.86 -14.80
C LEU A 119 2.00 6.46 -14.39
N LEU A 120 2.21 6.63 -13.08
CA LEU A 120 3.44 7.13 -12.50
C LEU A 120 4.25 6.02 -11.82
N GLY A 121 5.57 6.04 -12.00
CA GLY A 121 6.49 5.11 -11.32
C GLY A 121 6.79 5.56 -9.89
N PHE A 122 6.42 4.73 -8.89
CA PHE A 122 6.71 4.94 -7.49
C PHE A 122 7.54 3.80 -6.93
N THR A 123 8.52 4.11 -6.07
CA THR A 123 9.15 3.09 -5.23
C THR A 123 8.19 2.66 -4.12
N PRO A 124 8.34 1.46 -3.52
CA PRO A 124 7.46 1.01 -2.44
C PRO A 124 7.37 2.00 -1.26
N LYS A 125 8.46 2.66 -0.90
CA LYS A 125 8.46 3.66 0.20
C LYS A 125 7.72 4.95 -0.18
N GLU A 126 7.91 5.44 -1.39
CA GLU A 126 7.17 6.61 -1.90
C GLU A 126 5.67 6.29 -2.00
N TYR A 127 5.32 5.10 -2.50
CA TYR A 127 3.93 4.63 -2.58
C TYR A 127 3.27 4.62 -1.20
N ASN A 128 3.90 3.98 -0.21
CA ASN A 128 3.38 3.89 1.15
C ASN A 128 3.22 5.26 1.81
N LEU A 129 4.16 6.18 1.57
CA LEU A 129 4.06 7.54 2.06
C LEU A 129 2.91 8.30 1.39
N LEU A 130 2.77 8.20 0.06
CA LEU A 130 1.67 8.82 -0.67
C LEU A 130 0.31 8.24 -0.25
N ARG A 131 0.22 6.92 -0.08
CA ARG A 131 -0.98 6.24 0.44
C ARG A 131 -1.36 6.78 1.82
N TYR A 132 -0.38 6.96 2.71
CA TYR A 132 -0.64 7.51 4.02
C TYR A 132 -1.17 8.95 3.96
N PHE A 133 -0.65 9.77 3.04
CA PHE A 133 -1.16 11.12 2.82
C PHE A 133 -2.58 11.12 2.25
N ILE A 134 -2.87 10.34 1.21
CA ILE A 134 -4.16 10.39 0.53
C ILE A 134 -5.30 9.83 1.41
N VAL A 135 -5.02 8.79 2.21
CA VAL A 135 -5.99 8.26 3.19
C VAL A 135 -6.30 9.29 4.28
N ASN A 136 -5.32 10.09 4.67
CA ASN A 136 -5.46 11.13 5.70
C ASN A 136 -5.58 12.55 5.11
N ARG A 137 -6.04 12.69 3.85
CA ARG A 137 -6.17 14.00 3.21
C ARG A 137 -7.06 14.95 4.02
N GLY A 138 -6.74 16.22 3.99
CA GLY A 138 -7.37 17.26 4.81
C GLY A 138 -6.86 17.33 6.25
N ARG A 139 -6.21 16.27 6.75
CA ARG A 139 -5.68 16.20 8.11
C ARG A 139 -4.21 16.64 8.16
N MET A 140 -3.84 17.38 9.22
CA MET A 140 -2.46 17.65 9.54
C MET A 140 -1.79 16.39 10.10
N LEU A 141 -0.67 16.00 9.50
CA LEU A 141 0.15 14.86 9.92
C LEU A 141 1.50 15.37 10.43
N THR A 142 1.82 15.05 11.68
CA THR A 142 3.11 15.43 12.27
C THR A 142 4.25 14.58 11.70
N HIS A 143 5.48 15.12 11.70
CA HIS A 143 6.66 14.36 11.29
C HIS A 143 6.75 13.01 12.03
N LYS A 144 6.48 13.00 13.33
CA LYS A 144 6.52 11.79 14.17
C LYS A 144 5.48 10.75 13.77
N GLU A 145 4.25 11.16 13.45
CA GLU A 145 3.18 10.26 12.98
C GLU A 145 3.58 9.63 11.65
N ILE A 146 4.02 10.44 10.69
CA ILE A 146 4.42 9.96 9.36
C ILE A 146 5.59 8.98 9.48
N LEU A 147 6.65 9.34 10.20
CA LEU A 147 7.82 8.49 10.38
C LEU A 147 7.46 7.17 11.06
N LYS A 148 6.61 7.20 12.08
CA LYS A 148 6.14 5.99 12.77
C LYS A 148 5.38 5.05 11.83
N HIS A 149 4.49 5.60 10.99
CA HIS A 149 3.65 4.79 10.08
C HIS A 149 4.42 4.26 8.88
N VAL A 150 5.26 5.09 8.24
CA VAL A 150 5.89 4.76 6.94
C VAL A 150 7.24 4.06 7.12
N LEU A 151 8.04 4.48 8.11
CA LEU A 151 9.43 4.00 8.27
C LEU A 151 9.62 3.09 9.50
N GLY A 152 8.60 2.95 10.35
CA GLY A 152 8.69 2.17 11.58
C GLY A 152 9.51 2.84 12.68
N LYS A 153 9.63 2.16 13.84
CA LYS A 153 10.24 2.74 15.05
C LYS A 153 11.73 3.09 14.93
N ALA A 154 12.45 2.48 13.99
CA ALA A 154 13.91 2.69 13.86
C ALA A 154 14.30 4.07 13.30
N HIS A 155 13.37 4.80 12.65
CA HIS A 155 13.65 6.09 11.99
C HIS A 155 12.78 7.22 12.57
N GLY A 156 12.34 7.11 13.82
CA GLY A 156 11.33 7.98 14.43
C GLY A 156 11.70 9.47 14.58
N GLU A 157 12.95 9.87 14.29
CA GLU A 157 13.42 11.25 14.39
C GLU A 157 14.09 11.80 13.13
N ASP A 158 14.21 10.99 12.07
CA ASP A 158 14.90 11.40 10.84
C ASP A 158 13.97 12.21 9.90
N THR A 159 13.71 13.45 10.27
CA THR A 159 12.92 14.40 9.47
C THR A 159 13.58 14.73 8.13
N GLN A 160 14.91 14.63 8.02
CA GLN A 160 15.63 14.88 6.77
C GLN A 160 15.28 13.82 5.71
N PHE A 161 15.22 12.56 6.13
CA PHE A 161 14.78 11.47 5.26
C PHE A 161 13.36 11.69 4.73
N LEU A 162 12.44 12.09 5.60
CA LEU A 162 11.07 12.40 5.20
C LEU A 162 10.98 13.53 4.17
N ARG A 163 11.80 14.60 4.34
CA ARG A 163 11.86 15.72 3.38
C ARG A 163 12.27 15.27 1.98
N VAL A 164 13.24 14.35 1.89
CA VAL A 164 13.68 13.79 0.61
C VAL A 164 12.54 13.06 -0.09
N PHE A 165 11.83 12.17 0.61
CA PHE A 165 10.72 11.42 0.02
C PHE A 165 9.54 12.31 -0.36
N VAL A 166 9.19 13.29 0.45
CA VAL A 166 8.15 14.27 0.10
C VAL A 166 8.58 15.07 -1.13
N GLY A 167 9.84 15.46 -1.24
CA GLY A 167 10.38 16.11 -2.42
C GLY A 167 10.28 15.25 -3.68
N GLN A 168 10.60 13.96 -3.57
CA GLN A 168 10.48 13.00 -4.68
C GLN A 168 9.02 12.78 -5.11
N ILE A 169 8.10 12.67 -4.16
CA ILE A 169 6.67 12.55 -4.45
C ILE A 169 6.17 13.82 -5.15
N ARG A 170 6.47 15.00 -4.61
CA ARG A 170 6.08 16.28 -5.24
C ARG A 170 6.60 16.41 -6.67
N ALA A 171 7.83 15.99 -6.94
CA ALA A 171 8.39 16.00 -8.29
C ALA A 171 7.59 15.16 -9.30
N LYS A 172 6.79 14.21 -8.81
CA LYS A 172 5.95 13.33 -9.64
C LYS A 172 4.50 13.79 -9.76
N ILE A 173 3.94 14.41 -8.71
CA ILE A 173 2.50 14.72 -8.66
C ILE A 173 2.16 16.22 -8.71
N GLU A 174 3.13 17.11 -8.48
CA GLU A 174 2.90 18.55 -8.48
C GLU A 174 3.34 19.16 -9.82
N THR A 175 2.58 20.09 -10.34
CA THR A 175 2.98 20.87 -11.51
C THR A 175 4.25 21.68 -11.24
N ASN A 176 4.36 22.23 -10.02
CA ASN A 176 5.57 22.91 -9.53
C ASN A 176 5.89 22.42 -8.10
N PRO A 177 6.92 21.58 -7.92
CA PRO A 177 7.28 21.05 -6.60
C PRO A 177 7.66 22.12 -5.56
N SER A 178 8.09 23.31 -6.00
CA SER A 178 8.45 24.43 -5.13
C SER A 178 7.22 25.23 -4.65
N ILE A 179 6.10 25.12 -5.37
CA ILE A 179 4.82 25.74 -5.04
C ILE A 179 3.75 24.63 -5.05
N PRO A 180 3.80 23.71 -4.06
CA PRO A 180 2.93 22.55 -4.07
C PRO A 180 1.46 22.92 -3.85
N THR A 181 0.57 22.19 -4.51
CA THR A 181 -0.89 22.35 -4.42
C THR A 181 -1.59 21.15 -3.78
N LEU A 182 -0.92 19.98 -3.77
CA LEU A 182 -1.47 18.76 -3.19
C LEU A 182 -0.88 18.43 -1.82
N ILE A 183 0.44 18.54 -1.63
CA ILE A 183 1.08 18.23 -0.35
C ILE A 183 1.73 19.51 0.19
N TYR A 184 1.14 20.11 1.21
CA TYR A 184 1.66 21.30 1.89
C TYR A 184 2.63 20.94 3.00
N THR A 185 3.62 21.81 3.24
CA THR A 185 4.51 21.75 4.40
C THR A 185 4.01 22.72 5.46
N GLU A 186 3.86 22.25 6.68
CA GLU A 186 3.65 23.11 7.85
C GLU A 186 4.96 23.16 8.63
N PRO A 187 5.68 24.30 8.59
CA PRO A 187 7.01 24.41 9.17
C PRO A 187 7.02 24.04 10.65
N GLY A 188 7.96 23.16 11.04
CA GLY A 188 8.12 22.70 12.42
C GLY A 188 7.11 21.63 12.87
N ILE A 189 6.04 21.38 12.11
CA ILE A 189 4.94 20.46 12.49
C ILE A 189 4.97 19.19 11.62
N GLY A 190 4.81 19.33 10.32
CA GLY A 190 4.69 18.18 9.41
C GLY A 190 4.16 18.54 8.03
N TYR A 191 3.24 17.71 7.54
CA TYR A 191 2.67 17.84 6.20
C TYR A 191 1.16 17.63 6.22
N ARG A 192 0.49 18.21 5.23
CA ARG A 192 -0.94 18.03 4.98
C ARG A 192 -1.16 17.81 3.50
N MET A 193 -1.93 16.79 3.13
CA MET A 193 -2.46 16.66 1.78
C MET A 193 -3.79 17.39 1.69
N GLU A 194 -3.93 18.25 0.68
CA GLU A 194 -5.18 18.96 0.41
C GLU A 194 -6.23 18.00 -0.13
N VAL A 195 -7.50 18.26 0.18
CA VAL A 195 -8.63 17.58 -0.44
C VAL A 195 -8.89 18.26 -1.77
N ALA A 196 -8.55 17.60 -2.87
CA ALA A 196 -8.83 18.11 -4.20
C ALA A 196 -10.15 17.51 -4.70
N GLU A 197 -11.05 18.36 -5.15
CA GLU A 197 -12.29 17.91 -5.78
C GLU A 197 -12.00 17.35 -7.16
N VAL A 198 -12.73 16.31 -7.55
CA VAL A 198 -12.76 15.86 -8.94
C VAL A 198 -13.52 16.94 -9.70
N LEU A 199 -12.82 17.69 -10.54
CA LEU A 199 -13.49 18.57 -11.50
C LEU A 199 -14.16 17.65 -12.53
N ASP A 200 -15.42 17.31 -12.27
CA ASP A 200 -16.29 16.73 -13.28
C ASP A 200 -16.23 17.64 -14.50
N GLN A 201 -15.75 17.12 -15.61
CA GLN A 201 -15.80 17.83 -16.88
C GLN A 201 -17.28 17.99 -17.23
N LEU A 202 -17.86 19.08 -16.77
CA LEU A 202 -19.20 19.52 -17.16
C LEU A 202 -19.25 19.49 -18.68
N SER A 203 -20.04 18.59 -19.21
CA SER A 203 -20.43 18.52 -20.61
C SER A 203 -20.75 19.93 -21.15
N PRO A 204 -20.31 20.30 -22.35
CA PRO A 204 -20.66 21.59 -22.91
C PRO A 204 -22.17 21.68 -23.03
N VAL A 205 -22.78 22.62 -22.29
CA VAL A 205 -24.16 23.00 -22.44
C VAL A 205 -24.39 23.37 -23.90
N GLN A 206 -25.14 22.53 -24.61
CA GLN A 206 -25.63 22.85 -25.93
C GLN A 206 -26.54 24.08 -25.83
N ASN A 207 -26.00 25.22 -26.19
CA ASN A 207 -26.72 26.44 -26.39
C ASN A 207 -27.61 26.26 -27.64
N ARG A 208 -28.80 25.68 -27.46
CA ARG A 208 -29.85 25.73 -28.49
C ARG A 208 -30.37 27.16 -28.54
N ALA A 209 -29.82 27.92 -29.50
CA ALA A 209 -30.42 29.16 -29.92
C ALA A 209 -31.88 28.94 -30.30
N PHE A 210 -32.77 29.57 -29.58
CA PHE A 210 -34.15 29.79 -29.98
C PHE A 210 -34.10 30.79 -31.15
N VAL A 211 -34.29 30.31 -32.38
CA VAL A 211 -34.66 31.17 -33.49
C VAL A 211 -36.19 31.18 -33.51
N GLY A 212 -36.76 32.25 -33.01
CA GLY A 212 -38.16 32.62 -33.22
C GLY A 212 -38.31 33.24 -34.61
N GLY A 213 -39.23 32.73 -35.35
CA GLY A 213 -39.83 33.31 -36.53
C GLY A 213 -41.30 33.54 -36.29
#